data_16203f66f484231bf8eb1d6e6670f98c
#
_entry.id   16203f66f484231bf8eb1d6e6670f98c
#
_cell.length_a   1.000
_cell.length_b   1.000
_cell.length_c   1.000
_cell.angle_alpha   90.00
_cell.angle_beta   90.00
_cell.angle_gamma   90.00
#
_symmetry.space_group_name_H-M   'P 1'
#
loop_
_entity.id
_entity.type
_entity.pdbx_description
1 polymer ?
#
loop_
_entity_poly.entity_id
_entity_poly.type
_entity_poly.pdbx_seq_one_letter_code
_entity_poly.pdbx_strand_id
1 'polypeptide(L)'
;MARCAALNKTVIAGGPLFTTGHEAFPEIQHFVLGEAEEVMPQVVADLRSGRLQPVYRCTNRPEITQTPAPRWDLIKFRYYVTMAVQFSRGCPFDCEFCDIIVMNGRVPRTKTPAQMIAELDALARRGWKDMVFIVDDNFIGNKQRTKTLLHALIKWRRRTRTRIGFLTEASMNLADDPELCALMVEAGFKKVFVGIETPSVEALNECHKLQNRDRDLVAAVQTLQRAGLEVMGGFIVGFDSDKSDIFKRQFEFIQRSGVATAMVGLLTALPQTRLWQRLKREGRLEAESSGNNSDATLNFKPKLNREFLQSGYRELVKKLYEPRHYYQRIRTLLKSHRPAGPRLHLSRADCIAFLKSFWVLGVWHRGRVGYWRLFWGTLIRRPRQFPHAIELAILGYHFRRVANSLRAPTARKR
;
A
#
# COMPACT_ATOMS: atom_id res chain seq x y z
N MET A 1 -6.35 -18.65 -17.67
CA MET A 1 -7.42 -19.59 -18.06
C MET A 1 -6.93 -20.63 -19.08
N ALA A 2 -6.50 -20.26 -20.29
CA ALA A 2 -6.12 -21.21 -21.36
C ALA A 2 -5.16 -22.34 -20.92
N ARG A 3 -4.12 -22.02 -20.12
CA ARG A 3 -3.18 -23.04 -19.61
C ARG A 3 -3.84 -24.04 -18.65
N CYS A 4 -4.77 -23.59 -17.80
CA CYS A 4 -5.49 -24.47 -16.88
C CYS A 4 -6.44 -25.40 -17.64
N ALA A 5 -7.13 -24.87 -18.64
CA ALA A 5 -7.99 -25.65 -19.53
C ALA A 5 -7.20 -26.71 -20.28
N ALA A 6 -6.04 -26.36 -20.88
CA ALA A 6 -5.15 -27.30 -21.58
C ALA A 6 -4.61 -28.41 -20.65
N LEU A 7 -4.53 -28.17 -19.37
CA LEU A 7 -4.10 -29.15 -18.36
C LEU A 7 -5.29 -29.82 -17.64
N ASN A 8 -6.51 -29.61 -18.10
CA ASN A 8 -7.74 -30.16 -17.54
C ASN A 8 -7.87 -29.86 -16.01
N LYS A 9 -7.50 -28.64 -15.58
CA LYS A 9 -7.55 -28.23 -14.18
C LYS A 9 -8.78 -27.37 -13.92
N THR A 10 -9.55 -27.77 -12.90
CA THR A 10 -10.63 -26.95 -12.36
C THR A 10 -10.09 -25.64 -11.81
N VAL A 11 -10.73 -24.53 -12.16
CA VAL A 11 -10.37 -23.19 -11.68
C VAL A 11 -11.51 -22.68 -10.80
N ILE A 12 -11.14 -22.29 -9.59
CA ILE A 12 -12.03 -21.59 -8.64
C ILE A 12 -11.43 -20.21 -8.41
N ALA A 13 -12.18 -19.16 -8.74
CA ALA A 13 -11.72 -17.78 -8.61
C ALA A 13 -12.37 -17.08 -7.42
N GLY A 14 -11.62 -16.22 -6.73
CA GLY A 14 -12.12 -15.45 -5.59
C GLY A 14 -11.29 -14.19 -5.34
N GLY A 15 -11.62 -13.50 -4.27
CA GLY A 15 -10.95 -12.26 -3.87
C GLY A 15 -11.62 -10.99 -4.39
N PRO A 16 -11.01 -9.80 -4.15
CA PRO A 16 -11.65 -8.51 -4.37
C PRO A 16 -12.17 -8.30 -5.79
N LEU A 17 -11.36 -8.60 -6.80
CA LEU A 17 -11.72 -8.43 -8.21
C LEU A 17 -13.01 -9.16 -8.58
N PHE A 18 -13.11 -10.42 -8.17
CA PHE A 18 -14.28 -11.25 -8.50
C PHE A 18 -15.48 -10.94 -7.59
N THR A 19 -15.26 -10.57 -6.35
CA THR A 19 -16.34 -10.20 -5.42
C THR A 19 -17.19 -9.05 -5.96
N THR A 20 -16.57 -8.10 -6.63
CA THR A 20 -17.24 -6.90 -7.15
C THR A 20 -17.54 -6.92 -8.64
N GLY A 21 -16.99 -7.88 -9.41
CA GLY A 21 -17.10 -7.88 -10.88
C GLY A 21 -16.96 -9.25 -11.55
N HIS A 22 -17.36 -10.37 -10.91
CA HIS A 22 -17.22 -11.72 -11.49
C HIS A 22 -17.95 -11.93 -12.80
N GLU A 23 -19.04 -11.19 -13.05
CA GLU A 23 -19.81 -11.26 -14.29
C GLU A 23 -19.03 -10.87 -15.53
N ALA A 24 -17.93 -10.11 -15.35
CA ALA A 24 -17.02 -9.75 -16.45
C ALA A 24 -16.08 -10.88 -16.89
N PHE A 25 -16.16 -12.08 -16.26
CA PHE A 25 -15.28 -13.21 -16.50
C PHE A 25 -16.07 -14.50 -16.84
N PRO A 26 -16.83 -14.52 -17.95
CA PRO A 26 -17.69 -15.65 -18.29
C PRO A 26 -16.93 -16.96 -18.56
N GLU A 27 -15.62 -16.89 -18.78
CA GLU A 27 -14.75 -18.06 -18.96
C GLU A 27 -14.41 -18.79 -17.66
N ILE A 28 -14.78 -18.25 -16.51
CA ILE A 28 -14.56 -18.89 -15.19
C ILE A 28 -15.89 -19.51 -14.73
N GLN A 29 -15.84 -20.78 -14.37
CA GLN A 29 -17.04 -21.56 -14.05
C GLN A 29 -17.40 -21.50 -12.55
N HIS A 30 -16.41 -21.29 -11.67
CA HIS A 30 -16.62 -21.36 -10.22
C HIS A 30 -16.02 -20.15 -9.52
N PHE A 31 -16.84 -19.49 -8.71
CA PHE A 31 -16.45 -18.30 -7.94
C PHE A 31 -16.69 -18.47 -6.44
N VAL A 32 -15.78 -17.92 -5.64
CA VAL A 32 -15.95 -17.68 -4.21
C VAL A 32 -15.95 -16.18 -3.98
N LEU A 33 -17.09 -15.61 -3.62
CA LEU A 33 -17.34 -14.19 -3.51
C LEU A 33 -17.51 -13.79 -2.04
N GLY A 34 -16.91 -12.66 -1.67
CA GLY A 34 -16.83 -12.22 -0.27
C GLY A 34 -15.67 -12.87 0.48
N GLU A 35 -15.78 -12.89 1.81
CA GLU A 35 -14.77 -13.50 2.68
C GLU A 35 -14.95 -15.03 2.68
N ALA A 36 -13.87 -15.76 2.47
CA ALA A 36 -13.95 -17.20 2.14
C ALA A 36 -14.16 -18.13 3.36
N GLU A 37 -13.91 -17.63 4.56
CA GLU A 37 -13.80 -18.44 5.78
C GLU A 37 -15.01 -19.36 6.02
N GLU A 38 -16.23 -18.85 5.85
CA GLU A 38 -17.45 -19.61 6.11
C GLU A 38 -17.83 -20.57 4.97
N VAL A 39 -17.48 -20.24 3.73
CA VAL A 39 -17.90 -21.01 2.55
C VAL A 39 -16.88 -22.04 2.09
N MET A 40 -15.60 -21.89 2.43
CA MET A 40 -14.54 -22.81 2.01
C MET A 40 -14.77 -24.28 2.42
N PRO A 41 -15.31 -24.62 3.60
CA PRO A 41 -15.61 -26.01 3.93
C PRO A 41 -16.56 -26.66 2.91
N GLN A 42 -17.61 -25.95 2.49
CA GLN A 42 -18.54 -26.43 1.47
C GLN A 42 -17.87 -26.54 0.10
N VAL A 43 -17.10 -25.52 -0.31
CA VAL A 43 -16.34 -25.56 -1.58
C VAL A 43 -15.45 -26.81 -1.65
N VAL A 44 -14.75 -27.13 -0.56
CA VAL A 44 -13.89 -28.33 -0.50
C VAL A 44 -14.69 -29.62 -0.56
N ALA A 45 -15.84 -29.68 0.13
CA ALA A 45 -16.72 -30.85 0.09
C ALA A 45 -17.28 -31.09 -1.33
N ASP A 46 -17.74 -30.02 -1.97
CA ASP A 46 -18.31 -30.07 -3.33
C ASP A 46 -17.23 -30.40 -4.37
N LEU A 47 -16.02 -29.86 -4.22
CA LEU A 47 -14.88 -30.23 -5.07
C LEU A 47 -14.56 -31.72 -4.97
N ARG A 48 -14.53 -32.27 -3.75
CA ARG A 48 -14.24 -33.69 -3.54
C ARG A 48 -15.32 -34.62 -4.11
N SER A 49 -16.57 -34.17 -4.11
CA SER A 49 -17.69 -34.94 -4.68
C SER A 49 -17.97 -34.66 -6.15
N GLY A 50 -17.16 -33.79 -6.80
CA GLY A 50 -17.37 -33.44 -8.20
C GLY A 50 -18.62 -32.60 -8.48
N ARG A 51 -19.17 -31.90 -7.46
CA ARG A 51 -20.45 -31.15 -7.54
C ARG A 51 -20.26 -29.65 -7.25
N LEU A 52 -19.15 -29.06 -7.76
CA LEU A 52 -18.90 -27.64 -7.58
C LEU A 52 -20.05 -26.78 -8.13
N GLN A 53 -20.47 -25.80 -7.33
CA GLN A 53 -21.45 -24.81 -7.74
C GLN A 53 -20.79 -23.68 -8.55
N PRO A 54 -21.54 -22.97 -9.40
CA PRO A 54 -21.02 -21.83 -10.14
C PRO A 54 -20.57 -20.68 -9.21
N VAL A 55 -21.33 -20.42 -8.14
CA VAL A 55 -21.05 -19.29 -7.22
C VAL A 55 -21.29 -19.73 -5.77
N TYR A 56 -20.27 -19.55 -4.97
CA TYR A 56 -20.35 -19.58 -3.51
C TYR A 56 -20.23 -18.15 -2.99
N ARG A 57 -21.21 -17.67 -2.25
CA ARG A 57 -21.24 -16.29 -1.76
C ARG A 57 -21.32 -16.26 -0.24
N CYS A 58 -20.33 -15.65 0.40
CA CYS A 58 -20.42 -15.27 1.79
C CYS A 58 -21.09 -13.89 1.88
N THR A 59 -22.26 -13.83 2.49
CA THR A 59 -23.00 -12.56 2.71
C THR A 59 -22.67 -11.93 4.06
N ASN A 60 -22.15 -12.73 4.98
CA ASN A 60 -21.74 -12.30 6.29
C ASN A 60 -20.29 -11.76 6.29
N ARG A 61 -19.93 -11.11 7.37
CA ARG A 61 -18.53 -10.75 7.65
C ARG A 61 -18.05 -11.62 8.81
N PRO A 62 -17.36 -12.73 8.50
CA PRO A 62 -16.98 -13.72 9.51
C PRO A 62 -16.02 -13.14 10.56
N GLU A 63 -16.01 -13.74 11.73
CA GLU A 63 -15.04 -13.45 12.76
C GLU A 63 -13.64 -13.92 12.32
N ILE A 64 -12.72 -12.97 12.11
CA ILE A 64 -11.39 -13.29 11.61
C ILE A 64 -10.51 -14.03 12.64
N THR A 65 -10.99 -14.18 13.87
CA THR A 65 -10.38 -15.04 14.87
C THR A 65 -10.45 -16.53 14.53
N GLN A 66 -11.29 -16.90 13.56
CA GLN A 66 -11.41 -18.29 13.06
C GLN A 66 -10.41 -18.59 11.93
N THR A 67 -9.68 -17.58 11.41
CA THR A 67 -8.73 -17.80 10.32
C THR A 67 -7.57 -18.69 10.79
N PRO A 68 -7.20 -19.74 10.03
CA PRO A 68 -6.04 -20.55 10.35
C PRO A 68 -4.74 -19.79 10.13
N ALA A 69 -3.69 -20.21 10.81
CA ALA A 69 -2.36 -19.67 10.54
C ALA A 69 -1.91 -19.98 9.10
N PRO A 70 -1.26 -19.05 8.42
CA PRO A 70 -0.77 -19.27 7.05
C PRO A 70 0.20 -20.45 6.95
N ARG A 71 0.09 -21.22 5.87
CA ARG A 71 0.95 -22.38 5.58
C ARG A 71 2.29 -21.92 4.98
N TRP A 72 3.14 -21.32 5.83
CA TRP A 72 4.47 -20.83 5.44
C TRP A 72 5.41 -21.93 4.89
N ASP A 73 5.08 -23.19 5.13
CA ASP A 73 5.80 -24.37 4.62
C ASP A 73 5.62 -24.58 3.12
N LEU A 74 4.57 -24.02 2.53
CA LEU A 74 4.26 -24.16 1.11
C LEU A 74 4.99 -23.14 0.22
N ILE A 75 5.64 -22.13 0.80
CA ILE A 75 6.29 -21.06 0.06
C ILE A 75 7.82 -21.09 0.21
N LYS A 76 8.50 -20.56 -0.80
CA LYS A 76 9.98 -20.43 -0.80
C LYS A 76 10.35 -18.98 -0.53
N PHE A 77 10.79 -18.67 0.67
CA PHE A 77 11.09 -17.30 1.15
C PHE A 77 12.04 -16.51 0.25
N ARG A 78 12.94 -17.18 -0.45
CA ARG A 78 13.91 -16.52 -1.37
C ARG A 78 13.25 -15.73 -2.52
N TYR A 79 11.96 -15.94 -2.78
CA TYR A 79 11.21 -15.22 -3.81
C TYR A 79 10.45 -14.00 -3.27
N TYR A 80 10.52 -13.75 -1.97
CA TYR A 80 9.76 -12.69 -1.32
C TYR A 80 10.69 -11.66 -0.68
N VAL A 81 10.33 -10.38 -0.84
CA VAL A 81 11.03 -9.26 -0.17
C VAL A 81 10.40 -8.98 1.19
N THR A 82 9.10 -9.18 1.31
CA THR A 82 8.32 -9.04 2.54
C THR A 82 7.36 -10.21 2.68
N MET A 83 7.05 -10.63 3.91
CA MET A 83 5.93 -11.51 4.19
C MET A 83 4.70 -10.68 4.54
N ALA A 84 3.51 -11.20 4.23
CA ALA A 84 2.25 -10.55 4.53
C ALA A 84 1.52 -11.29 5.64
N VAL A 85 1.09 -10.56 6.67
CA VAL A 85 0.17 -11.05 7.70
C VAL A 85 -0.97 -10.04 7.85
N GLN A 86 -2.12 -10.45 8.33
CA GLN A 86 -3.27 -9.58 8.52
C GLN A 86 -3.71 -9.61 9.99
N PHE A 87 -3.87 -8.43 10.58
CA PHE A 87 -4.40 -8.27 11.93
C PHE A 87 -5.88 -7.89 11.91
N SER A 88 -6.27 -6.97 11.01
CA SER A 88 -7.65 -6.48 10.95
C SER A 88 -8.20 -6.41 9.53
N ARG A 89 -9.52 -6.44 9.42
CA ARG A 89 -10.30 -6.15 8.20
C ARG A 89 -11.34 -5.10 8.50
N GLY A 90 -11.54 -4.18 7.55
CA GLY A 90 -12.50 -3.10 7.63
C GLY A 90 -11.88 -1.77 8.07
N CYS A 91 -12.55 -0.69 7.71
CA CYS A 91 -12.11 0.67 7.96
C CYS A 91 -13.27 1.53 8.45
N PRO A 92 -13.12 2.32 9.56
CA PRO A 92 -14.25 3.10 10.08
C PRO A 92 -14.62 4.32 9.23
N PHE A 93 -13.75 4.71 8.29
CA PHE A 93 -13.97 5.85 7.41
C PHE A 93 -14.87 5.52 6.23
N ASP A 94 -15.40 6.57 5.57
CA ASP A 94 -16.40 6.47 4.52
C ASP A 94 -15.96 7.21 3.25
N CYS A 95 -14.73 6.93 2.78
CA CYS A 95 -14.19 7.56 1.58
C CYS A 95 -14.98 7.10 0.35
N GLU A 96 -15.44 8.04 -0.49
CA GLU A 96 -16.36 7.78 -1.62
C GLU A 96 -15.77 6.83 -2.67
N PHE A 97 -14.45 6.89 -2.89
CA PHE A 97 -13.74 6.09 -3.90
C PHE A 97 -13.30 4.71 -3.41
N CYS A 98 -13.41 4.42 -2.09
CA CYS A 98 -12.81 3.24 -1.48
C CYS A 98 -13.75 2.04 -1.50
N ASP A 99 -13.27 0.91 -1.99
CA ASP A 99 -13.99 -0.36 -2.04
C ASP A 99 -13.89 -1.18 -0.75
N ILE A 100 -12.98 -0.84 0.15
CA ILE A 100 -12.75 -1.56 1.41
C ILE A 100 -14.05 -1.67 2.25
N ILE A 101 -14.81 -0.58 2.34
CA ILE A 101 -16.05 -0.59 3.12
C ILE A 101 -17.14 -1.44 2.47
N VAL A 102 -17.08 -1.61 1.15
CA VAL A 102 -17.98 -2.50 0.41
C VAL A 102 -17.62 -3.95 0.74
N MET A 103 -16.35 -4.30 0.68
CA MET A 103 -15.86 -5.66 0.91
C MET A 103 -15.83 -6.04 2.40
N ASN A 104 -15.11 -5.26 3.20
CA ASN A 104 -14.75 -5.61 4.58
C ASN A 104 -15.59 -4.90 5.66
N GLY A 105 -16.39 -3.89 5.26
CA GLY A 105 -17.25 -3.11 6.14
C GLY A 105 -16.56 -2.01 6.92
N ARG A 106 -17.37 -1.29 7.72
CA ARG A 106 -16.95 -0.11 8.47
C ARG A 106 -16.54 -0.39 9.92
N VAL A 107 -16.78 -1.60 10.40
CA VAL A 107 -16.39 -2.01 11.77
C VAL A 107 -15.12 -2.86 11.68
N PRO A 108 -13.96 -2.35 12.14
CA PRO A 108 -12.73 -3.13 12.13
C PRO A 108 -12.82 -4.37 13.00
N ARG A 109 -12.73 -5.55 12.39
CA ARG A 109 -12.65 -6.85 13.06
C ARG A 109 -11.18 -7.23 13.19
N THR A 110 -10.73 -7.72 14.33
CA THR A 110 -9.32 -7.98 14.60
C THR A 110 -9.07 -9.40 15.06
N LYS A 111 -7.95 -9.97 14.69
CA LYS A 111 -7.40 -11.15 15.34
C LYS A 111 -7.03 -10.83 16.79
N THR A 112 -6.86 -11.88 17.59
CA THR A 112 -6.30 -11.75 18.93
C THR A 112 -4.77 -11.51 18.85
N PRO A 113 -4.18 -10.84 19.85
CA PRO A 113 -2.71 -10.74 19.92
C PRO A 113 -2.02 -12.10 19.93
N ALA A 114 -2.61 -13.12 20.58
CA ALA A 114 -2.06 -14.47 20.62
C ALA A 114 -1.97 -15.11 19.23
N GLN A 115 -3.00 -14.94 18.39
CA GLN A 115 -3.00 -15.43 17.01
C GLN A 115 -1.89 -14.76 16.19
N MET A 116 -1.79 -13.43 16.27
CA MET A 116 -0.74 -12.68 15.58
C MET A 116 0.66 -13.13 15.98
N ILE A 117 0.89 -13.33 17.28
CA ILE A 117 2.18 -13.83 17.78
C ILE A 117 2.44 -15.26 17.29
N ALA A 118 1.44 -16.14 17.26
CA ALA A 118 1.59 -17.50 16.75
C ALA A 118 1.98 -17.53 15.26
N GLU A 119 1.36 -16.67 14.43
CA GLU A 119 1.70 -16.54 13.00
C GLU A 119 3.14 -16.04 12.81
N LEU A 120 3.54 -15.01 13.56
CA LEU A 120 4.88 -14.44 13.52
C LEU A 120 5.95 -15.40 14.06
N ASP A 121 5.64 -16.16 15.13
CA ASP A 121 6.52 -17.21 15.65
C ASP A 121 6.72 -18.32 14.60
N ALA A 122 5.65 -18.75 13.93
CA ALA A 122 5.73 -19.77 12.88
C ALA A 122 6.61 -19.28 11.70
N LEU A 123 6.49 -18.00 11.34
CA LEU A 123 7.30 -17.37 10.30
C LEU A 123 8.79 -17.28 10.73
N ALA A 124 9.05 -16.79 11.96
CA ALA A 124 10.40 -16.65 12.51
C ALA A 124 11.13 -18.00 12.66
N ARG A 125 10.43 -19.04 13.16
CA ARG A 125 10.98 -20.40 13.27
C ARG A 125 11.41 -21.00 11.92
N ARG A 126 10.78 -20.58 10.82
CA ARG A 126 11.20 -20.96 9.46
C ARG A 126 12.35 -20.12 8.89
N GLY A 127 12.89 -19.22 9.69
CA GLY A 127 14.07 -18.43 9.35
C GLY A 127 13.81 -17.08 8.71
N TRP A 128 12.57 -16.60 8.65
CA TRP A 128 12.29 -15.24 8.19
C TRP A 128 12.85 -14.21 9.18
N LYS A 129 13.58 -13.20 8.66
CA LYS A 129 14.26 -12.18 9.47
C LYS A 129 14.02 -10.76 8.94
N ASP A 130 13.44 -10.63 7.76
CA ASP A 130 13.24 -9.38 7.05
C ASP A 130 11.89 -8.73 7.41
N MET A 131 11.47 -7.77 6.60
CA MET A 131 10.24 -7.02 6.85
C MET A 131 8.98 -7.90 6.73
N VAL A 132 7.99 -7.60 7.57
CA VAL A 132 6.63 -8.15 7.50
C VAL A 132 5.67 -6.99 7.25
N PHE A 133 4.86 -7.13 6.22
CA PHE A 133 3.76 -6.22 5.93
C PHE A 133 2.50 -6.70 6.64
N ILE A 134 1.98 -5.90 7.58
CA ILE A 134 0.66 -6.12 8.15
C ILE A 134 -0.32 -5.46 7.18
N VAL A 135 -0.98 -6.30 6.36
CA VAL A 135 -1.79 -5.89 5.19
C VAL A 135 -3.22 -5.49 5.59
N ASP A 136 -3.34 -4.70 6.64
CA ASP A 136 -4.61 -4.20 7.12
C ASP A 136 -5.09 -3.01 6.27
N ASP A 137 -6.38 -2.91 6.02
CA ASP A 137 -6.98 -1.75 5.32
C ASP A 137 -6.75 -0.42 6.08
N ASN A 138 -6.71 -0.49 7.40
CA ASN A 138 -6.33 0.57 8.30
C ASN A 138 -5.93 -0.03 9.66
N PHE A 139 -4.66 -0.24 9.87
CA PHE A 139 -4.11 -0.87 11.08
C PHE A 139 -4.59 -0.23 12.39
N ILE A 140 -4.80 1.08 12.38
CA ILE A 140 -5.25 1.85 13.54
C ILE A 140 -6.78 2.06 13.57
N GLY A 141 -7.52 1.33 12.74
CA GLY A 141 -8.99 1.44 12.67
C GLY A 141 -9.69 1.20 14.00
N ASN A 142 -9.10 0.37 14.86
CA ASN A 142 -9.46 0.24 16.28
C ASN A 142 -8.22 0.47 17.15
N LYS A 143 -7.98 1.72 17.56
CA LYS A 143 -6.77 2.13 18.29
C LYS A 143 -6.55 1.32 19.58
N GLN A 144 -7.60 1.00 20.32
CA GLN A 144 -7.49 0.26 21.59
C GLN A 144 -6.97 -1.17 21.35
N ARG A 145 -7.57 -1.90 20.40
CA ARG A 145 -7.11 -3.24 20.05
C ARG A 145 -5.71 -3.23 19.44
N THR A 146 -5.38 -2.19 18.67
CA THR A 146 -4.03 -1.99 18.12
C THR A 146 -3.01 -1.79 19.24
N LYS A 147 -3.26 -0.94 20.24
CA LYS A 147 -2.37 -0.76 21.40
C LYS A 147 -2.15 -2.09 22.14
N THR A 148 -3.23 -2.88 22.33
CA THR A 148 -3.14 -4.21 22.95
C THR A 148 -2.21 -5.14 22.15
N LEU A 149 -2.34 -5.18 20.84
CA LEU A 149 -1.44 -5.95 19.97
C LEU A 149 0.01 -5.44 20.08
N LEU A 150 0.22 -4.13 20.04
CA LEU A 150 1.56 -3.54 20.09
C LEU A 150 2.31 -3.90 21.38
N HIS A 151 1.63 -3.89 22.53
CA HIS A 151 2.21 -4.37 23.78
C HIS A 151 2.61 -5.85 23.71
N ALA A 152 1.81 -6.70 23.07
CA ALA A 152 2.15 -8.10 22.87
C ALA A 152 3.35 -8.27 21.92
N LEU A 153 3.41 -7.49 20.83
CA LEU A 153 4.55 -7.49 19.89
C LEU A 153 5.85 -7.04 20.58
N ILE A 154 5.80 -6.02 21.42
CA ILE A 154 6.96 -5.55 22.19
C ILE A 154 7.47 -6.66 23.11
N LYS A 155 6.60 -7.33 23.87
CA LYS A 155 6.95 -8.48 24.73
C LYS A 155 7.54 -9.62 23.90
N TRP A 156 6.91 -9.97 22.79
CA TRP A 156 7.37 -10.99 21.86
C TRP A 156 8.77 -10.70 21.32
N ARG A 157 9.03 -9.46 20.87
CA ARG A 157 10.34 -9.05 20.37
C ARG A 157 11.44 -9.16 21.44
N ARG A 158 11.14 -8.72 22.66
CA ARG A 158 12.09 -8.81 23.79
C ARG A 158 12.44 -10.26 24.09
N ARG A 159 11.44 -11.15 24.10
CA ARG A 159 11.61 -12.59 24.36
C ARG A 159 12.42 -13.28 23.26
N THR A 160 12.09 -13.04 22.01
CA THR A 160 12.67 -13.75 20.85
C THR A 160 13.94 -13.09 20.31
N ARG A 161 14.22 -11.85 20.70
CA ARG A 161 15.31 -11.01 20.16
C ARG A 161 15.27 -10.90 18.64
N THR A 162 14.10 -11.03 18.04
CA THR A 162 13.91 -10.96 16.59
C THR A 162 14.27 -9.57 16.05
N ARG A 163 14.78 -9.54 14.82
CA ARG A 163 15.06 -8.31 14.07
C ARG A 163 14.03 -8.05 12.97
N ILE A 164 12.94 -8.82 12.93
CA ILE A 164 11.82 -8.57 12.01
C ILE A 164 11.32 -7.15 12.21
N GLY A 165 11.24 -6.40 11.11
CA GLY A 165 10.62 -5.09 11.08
C GLY A 165 9.19 -5.17 10.55
N PHE A 166 8.38 -4.13 10.80
CA PHE A 166 7.01 -4.06 10.32
C PHE A 166 6.78 -2.84 9.45
N LEU A 167 5.89 -2.99 8.49
CA LEU A 167 5.23 -1.90 7.79
C LEU A 167 3.73 -2.20 7.74
N THR A 168 2.91 -1.16 7.63
CA THR A 168 1.45 -1.29 7.55
C THR A 168 0.82 -0.08 6.87
N GLU A 169 -0.48 -0.13 6.67
CA GLU A 169 -1.28 1.00 6.22
C GLU A 169 -2.04 1.65 7.39
N ALA A 170 -2.10 2.96 7.42
CA ALA A 170 -2.80 3.70 8.45
C ALA A 170 -3.38 5.01 7.91
N SER A 171 -4.39 5.52 8.58
CA SER A 171 -4.93 6.85 8.32
C SER A 171 -4.09 7.96 8.98
N MET A 172 -4.18 9.19 8.45
CA MET A 172 -3.38 10.33 8.90
C MET A 172 -3.57 10.70 10.37
N ASN A 173 -4.72 10.36 10.99
CA ASN A 173 -4.98 10.57 12.41
C ASN A 173 -4.10 9.73 13.35
N LEU A 174 -3.18 8.92 12.82
CA LEU A 174 -2.07 8.36 13.58
C LEU A 174 -1.18 9.48 14.15
N ALA A 175 -1.00 10.58 13.42
CA ALA A 175 -0.20 11.72 13.89
C ALA A 175 -0.75 12.41 15.13
N ASP A 176 -2.03 12.19 15.46
CA ASP A 176 -2.71 12.77 16.63
C ASP A 176 -2.52 11.93 17.91
N ASP A 177 -1.84 10.77 17.83
CA ASP A 177 -1.67 9.84 18.95
C ASP A 177 -0.17 9.53 19.15
N PRO A 178 0.56 10.39 19.87
CA PRO A 178 2.00 10.20 20.10
C PRO A 178 2.33 8.88 20.83
N GLU A 179 1.46 8.43 21.74
CA GLU A 179 1.61 7.15 22.45
C GLU A 179 1.56 5.98 21.46
N LEU A 180 0.57 5.98 20.57
CA LEU A 180 0.43 4.94 19.55
C LEU A 180 1.63 4.93 18.60
N CYS A 181 2.13 6.09 18.18
CA CYS A 181 3.35 6.21 17.39
C CYS A 181 4.56 5.61 18.12
N ALA A 182 4.75 5.92 19.40
CA ALA A 182 5.84 5.39 20.21
C ALA A 182 5.76 3.86 20.35
N LEU A 183 4.56 3.33 20.66
CA LEU A 183 4.32 1.88 20.72
C LEU A 183 4.60 1.19 19.38
N MET A 184 4.18 1.75 18.26
CA MET A 184 4.48 1.20 16.93
C MET A 184 5.98 1.13 16.69
N VAL A 185 6.72 2.18 16.98
CA VAL A 185 8.18 2.23 16.80
C VAL A 185 8.88 1.23 17.71
N GLU A 186 8.49 1.11 18.98
CA GLU A 186 9.04 0.13 19.92
C GLU A 186 8.71 -1.31 19.49
N ALA A 187 7.51 -1.56 18.97
CA ALA A 187 7.11 -2.84 18.39
C ALA A 187 7.92 -3.21 17.13
N GLY A 188 8.60 -2.26 16.51
CA GLY A 188 9.48 -2.47 15.36
C GLY A 188 8.91 -2.03 14.03
N PHE A 189 7.85 -1.24 14.01
CA PHE A 189 7.39 -0.60 12.79
C PHE A 189 8.43 0.41 12.31
N LYS A 190 8.70 0.40 11.02
CA LYS A 190 9.67 1.28 10.35
C LYS A 190 9.02 2.18 9.32
N LYS A 191 7.96 1.69 8.69
CA LYS A 191 7.27 2.36 7.60
C LYS A 191 5.77 2.30 7.83
N VAL A 192 5.09 3.35 7.39
CA VAL A 192 3.64 3.41 7.35
C VAL A 192 3.21 3.99 6.01
N PHE A 193 2.31 3.30 5.32
CA PHE A 193 1.64 3.84 4.15
C PHE A 193 0.40 4.61 4.60
N VAL A 194 0.26 5.84 4.13
CA VAL A 194 -0.83 6.73 4.51
C VAL A 194 -1.53 7.27 3.27
N GLY A 195 -2.84 7.06 3.20
CA GLY A 195 -3.67 7.71 2.19
C GLY A 195 -3.79 9.21 2.49
N ILE A 196 -2.99 10.02 1.81
CA ILE A 196 -3.02 11.49 1.90
C ILE A 196 -4.02 12.06 0.89
N GLU A 197 -4.10 11.46 -0.26
CA GLU A 197 -4.91 11.69 -1.44
C GLU A 197 -4.57 13.02 -2.13
N THR A 198 -4.87 14.14 -1.50
CA THR A 198 -4.72 15.45 -2.13
C THR A 198 -4.47 16.56 -1.10
N PRO A 199 -3.74 17.63 -1.48
CA PRO A 199 -3.64 18.85 -0.67
C PRO A 199 -4.85 19.79 -0.84
N SER A 200 -5.88 19.42 -1.64
CA SER A 200 -7.08 20.22 -1.84
C SER A 200 -8.13 19.90 -0.79
N VAL A 201 -8.52 20.89 0.01
CA VAL A 201 -9.59 20.75 1.00
C VAL A 201 -10.92 20.45 0.34
N GLU A 202 -11.17 21.06 -0.82
CA GLU A 202 -12.37 20.83 -1.62
C GLU A 202 -12.49 19.38 -2.07
N ALA A 203 -11.37 18.80 -2.55
CA ALA A 203 -11.34 17.41 -2.99
C ALA A 203 -11.43 16.42 -1.80
N LEU A 204 -10.84 16.76 -0.63
CA LEU A 204 -11.01 15.96 0.59
C LEU A 204 -12.47 15.93 1.07
N ASN A 205 -13.17 17.06 0.95
CA ASN A 205 -14.62 17.15 1.25
C ASN A 205 -15.43 16.34 0.25
N GLU A 206 -15.17 16.50 -1.05
CA GLU A 206 -15.84 15.77 -2.13
C GLU A 206 -15.76 14.27 -1.92
N CYS A 207 -14.55 13.74 -1.66
CA CYS A 207 -14.34 12.30 -1.53
C CYS A 207 -14.58 11.77 -0.11
N HIS A 208 -15.10 12.56 0.82
CA HIS A 208 -15.35 12.20 2.22
C HIS A 208 -14.10 11.71 2.97
N LYS A 209 -12.91 12.23 2.63
CA LYS A 209 -11.67 11.95 3.39
C LYS A 209 -11.56 12.88 4.61
N LEU A 210 -12.58 12.86 5.46
CA LEU A 210 -12.77 13.83 6.55
C LEU A 210 -11.63 13.76 7.60
N GLN A 211 -10.99 12.61 7.77
CA GLN A 211 -9.85 12.43 8.68
C GLN A 211 -8.59 13.20 8.24
N ASN A 212 -8.55 13.70 7.00
CA ASN A 212 -7.45 14.52 6.48
C ASN A 212 -7.79 16.01 6.44
N ARG A 213 -9.06 16.36 6.65
CA ARG A 213 -9.54 17.75 6.66
C ARG A 213 -9.07 18.48 7.94
N ASP A 214 -9.07 19.79 7.87
CA ASP A 214 -8.83 20.71 9.00
C ASP A 214 -7.50 20.44 9.73
N ARG A 215 -6.46 20.02 8.99
CA ARG A 215 -5.12 19.78 9.51
C ARG A 215 -4.02 20.23 8.56
N ASP A 216 -2.86 20.60 9.11
CA ASP A 216 -1.64 20.72 8.32
C ASP A 216 -1.08 19.33 8.03
N LEU A 217 -1.38 18.81 6.84
CA LEU A 217 -0.95 17.48 6.39
C LEU A 217 0.59 17.38 6.30
N VAL A 218 1.32 18.48 6.00
CA VAL A 218 2.78 18.49 5.97
C VAL A 218 3.33 18.30 7.37
N ALA A 219 2.79 19.06 8.34
CA ALA A 219 3.19 18.94 9.75
C ALA A 219 2.85 17.55 10.31
N ALA A 220 1.69 16.98 9.96
CA ALA A 220 1.29 15.64 10.37
C ALA A 220 2.26 14.57 9.84
N VAL A 221 2.62 14.60 8.56
CA VAL A 221 3.64 13.71 7.98
C VAL A 221 4.98 13.85 8.72
N GLN A 222 5.44 15.08 8.97
CA GLN A 222 6.70 15.32 9.67
C GLN A 222 6.65 14.84 11.12
N THR A 223 5.48 14.86 11.77
CA THR A 223 5.29 14.32 13.11
C THR A 223 5.52 12.81 13.14
N LEU A 224 4.94 12.06 12.21
CA LEU A 224 5.21 10.63 12.06
C LEU A 224 6.69 10.34 11.78
N GLN A 225 7.32 11.14 10.91
CA GLN A 225 8.75 11.01 10.60
C GLN A 225 9.62 11.28 11.85
N ARG A 226 9.30 12.30 12.63
CA ARG A 226 10.01 12.59 13.91
C ARG A 226 9.83 11.49 14.94
N ALA A 227 8.70 10.82 14.95
CA ALA A 227 8.47 9.63 15.79
C ALA A 227 9.32 8.43 15.39
N GLY A 228 9.86 8.39 14.16
CA GLY A 228 10.72 7.31 13.67
C GLY A 228 10.09 6.42 12.61
N LEU A 229 8.93 6.80 12.06
CA LEU A 229 8.24 6.12 10.99
C LEU A 229 8.55 6.77 9.63
N GLU A 230 9.02 6.01 8.65
CA GLU A 230 9.03 6.46 7.26
C GLU A 230 7.58 6.50 6.75
N VAL A 231 7.14 7.67 6.28
CA VAL A 231 5.82 7.81 5.66
C VAL A 231 5.94 7.57 4.15
N MET A 232 5.23 6.55 3.69
CA MET A 232 4.92 6.32 2.28
C MET A 232 3.54 6.91 2.02
N GLY A 233 3.33 7.64 0.94
CA GLY A 233 2.08 8.38 0.72
C GLY A 233 1.33 7.93 -0.52
N GLY A 234 0.03 7.69 -0.38
CA GLY A 234 -0.93 7.53 -1.48
C GLY A 234 -1.54 8.88 -1.85
N PHE A 235 -1.61 9.16 -3.15
CA PHE A 235 -2.12 10.41 -3.72
C PHE A 235 -3.00 10.11 -4.92
N ILE A 236 -4.06 10.91 -5.06
CA ILE A 236 -5.03 10.78 -6.15
C ILE A 236 -5.20 12.15 -6.80
N VAL A 237 -5.32 12.17 -8.13
CA VAL A 237 -5.67 13.33 -8.92
C VAL A 237 -6.84 12.99 -9.86
N GLY A 238 -7.67 13.96 -10.17
CA GLY A 238 -8.84 13.78 -11.05
C GLY A 238 -10.17 13.82 -10.31
N PHE A 239 -10.21 14.38 -9.10
CA PHE A 239 -11.46 14.72 -8.42
C PHE A 239 -12.21 15.81 -9.20
N ASP A 240 -13.54 15.84 -9.07
CA ASP A 240 -14.38 16.81 -9.76
C ASP A 240 -14.11 18.25 -9.32
N SER A 241 -13.63 18.45 -8.11
CA SER A 241 -13.22 19.74 -7.53
C SER A 241 -11.77 20.13 -7.80
N ASP A 242 -10.98 19.27 -8.45
CA ASP A 242 -9.61 19.60 -8.83
C ASP A 242 -9.58 20.76 -9.84
N LYS A 243 -8.62 21.68 -9.64
CA LYS A 243 -8.36 22.80 -10.54
C LYS A 243 -7.14 22.53 -11.43
N SER A 244 -6.92 23.38 -12.42
CA SER A 244 -5.79 23.23 -13.35
C SER A 244 -4.41 23.27 -12.70
N ASP A 245 -4.28 23.77 -11.47
CA ASP A 245 -3.04 23.84 -10.71
C ASP A 245 -2.76 22.60 -9.84
N ILE A 246 -3.67 21.60 -9.85
CA ILE A 246 -3.58 20.43 -8.95
C ILE A 246 -2.23 19.71 -9.03
N PHE A 247 -1.68 19.52 -10.22
CA PHE A 247 -0.38 18.85 -10.40
C PHE A 247 0.77 19.62 -9.75
N LYS A 248 0.74 20.96 -9.84
CA LYS A 248 1.71 21.83 -9.16
C LYS A 248 1.58 21.72 -7.65
N ARG A 249 0.36 21.88 -7.12
CA ARG A 249 0.06 21.76 -5.67
C ARG A 249 0.47 20.41 -5.12
N GLN A 250 0.16 19.33 -5.84
CA GLN A 250 0.52 17.96 -5.46
C GLN A 250 2.04 17.77 -5.42
N PHE A 251 2.75 18.24 -6.45
CA PHE A 251 4.22 18.20 -6.50
C PHE A 251 4.85 18.95 -5.33
N GLU A 252 4.43 20.19 -5.10
CA GLU A 252 4.96 21.04 -4.01
C GLU A 252 4.69 20.41 -2.63
N PHE A 253 3.50 19.88 -2.41
CA PHE A 253 3.16 19.16 -1.19
C PHE A 253 4.09 17.98 -0.95
N ILE A 254 4.25 17.09 -1.93
CA ILE A 254 5.09 15.90 -1.83
C ILE A 254 6.56 16.29 -1.55
N GLN A 255 7.06 17.36 -2.18
CA GLN A 255 8.42 17.84 -1.93
C GLN A 255 8.59 18.42 -0.52
N ARG A 256 7.63 19.21 -0.04
CA ARG A 256 7.66 19.84 1.29
C ARG A 256 7.51 18.84 2.43
N SER A 257 6.63 17.85 2.28
CA SER A 257 6.38 16.83 3.30
C SER A 257 7.54 15.83 3.45
N GLY A 258 8.40 15.70 2.41
CA GLY A 258 9.49 14.73 2.41
C GLY A 258 9.02 13.28 2.25
N VAL A 259 7.82 13.05 1.72
CA VAL A 259 7.34 11.70 1.37
C VAL A 259 8.18 11.17 0.21
N ALA A 260 9.20 10.37 0.51
CA ALA A 260 10.13 9.85 -0.50
C ALA A 260 9.44 8.86 -1.45
N THR A 261 8.66 7.94 -0.90
CA THR A 261 7.83 7.00 -1.67
C THR A 261 6.43 7.56 -1.80
N ALA A 262 6.16 8.22 -2.93
CA ALA A 262 4.87 8.81 -3.26
C ALA A 262 4.22 8.00 -4.39
N MET A 263 3.11 7.33 -4.09
CA MET A 263 2.30 6.61 -5.08
C MET A 263 1.18 7.54 -5.52
N VAL A 264 1.22 8.00 -6.76
CA VAL A 264 0.18 8.85 -7.33
C VAL A 264 -0.64 8.03 -8.33
N GLY A 265 -1.96 8.10 -8.24
CA GLY A 265 -2.89 7.48 -9.17
C GLY A 265 -3.89 8.49 -9.74
N LEU A 266 -4.45 8.17 -10.90
CA LEU A 266 -5.68 8.81 -11.37
C LEU A 266 -6.88 8.25 -10.61
N LEU A 267 -7.86 9.11 -10.30
CA LEU A 267 -9.11 8.68 -9.69
C LEU A 267 -9.78 7.61 -10.56
N THR A 268 -10.15 6.51 -9.95
CA THR A 268 -10.81 5.38 -10.62
C THR A 268 -12.08 5.04 -9.88
N ALA A 269 -13.19 4.91 -10.59
CA ALA A 269 -14.46 4.46 -10.03
C ALA A 269 -14.44 2.93 -9.90
N LEU A 270 -14.10 2.43 -8.71
CA LEU A 270 -14.13 0.99 -8.44
C LEU A 270 -15.56 0.51 -8.31
N PRO A 271 -15.90 -0.69 -8.81
CA PRO A 271 -17.28 -1.20 -8.80
C PRO A 271 -17.90 -1.17 -7.40
N GLN A 272 -19.19 -0.86 -7.34
CA GLN A 272 -20.02 -0.79 -6.14
C GLN A 272 -19.65 0.30 -5.12
N THR A 273 -18.57 1.07 -5.33
CA THR A 273 -18.24 2.24 -4.48
C THR A 273 -19.28 3.35 -4.65
N ARG A 274 -19.34 4.26 -3.67
CA ARG A 274 -20.22 5.45 -3.77
C ARG A 274 -19.88 6.32 -4.97
N LEU A 275 -18.59 6.48 -5.29
CA LEU A 275 -18.12 7.16 -6.48
C LEU A 275 -18.66 6.51 -7.75
N TRP A 276 -18.56 5.18 -7.86
CA TRP A 276 -19.07 4.42 -9.00
C TRP A 276 -20.59 4.61 -9.16
N GLN A 277 -21.35 4.52 -8.05
CA GLN A 277 -22.80 4.70 -8.04
C GLN A 277 -23.19 6.12 -8.45
N ARG A 278 -22.47 7.14 -7.96
CA ARG A 278 -22.67 8.53 -8.32
C ARG A 278 -22.43 8.75 -9.82
N LEU A 279 -21.28 8.33 -10.32
CA LEU A 279 -20.91 8.50 -11.73
C LEU A 279 -21.83 7.71 -12.67
N LYS A 280 -22.32 6.54 -12.26
CA LYS A 280 -23.32 5.78 -13.02
C LYS A 280 -24.64 6.54 -13.12
N ARG A 281 -25.14 7.11 -12.03
CA ARG A 281 -26.36 7.95 -12.02
C ARG A 281 -26.22 9.22 -12.86
N GLU A 282 -25.03 9.80 -12.87
CA GLU A 282 -24.71 10.97 -13.68
C GLU A 282 -24.47 10.65 -15.17
N GLY A 283 -24.51 9.38 -15.59
CA GLY A 283 -24.21 8.95 -16.95
C GLY A 283 -22.75 9.19 -17.37
N ARG A 284 -21.82 9.23 -16.42
CA ARG A 284 -20.40 9.52 -16.64
C ARG A 284 -19.50 8.28 -16.55
N LEU A 285 -20.02 7.15 -16.12
CA LEU A 285 -19.26 5.88 -16.11
C LEU A 285 -19.16 5.34 -17.54
N GLU A 286 -17.94 5.10 -18.03
CA GLU A 286 -17.68 4.70 -19.42
C GLU A 286 -17.21 3.25 -19.54
N ALA A 287 -16.55 2.72 -18.51
CA ALA A 287 -16.02 1.37 -18.51
C ALA A 287 -15.90 0.84 -17.08
N GLU A 288 -15.75 -0.47 -16.94
CA GLU A 288 -15.34 -1.07 -15.68
C GLU A 288 -13.84 -0.81 -15.39
N SER A 289 -13.48 -0.86 -14.13
CA SER A 289 -12.09 -0.70 -13.72
C SER A 289 -11.24 -1.89 -14.15
N SER A 290 -10.05 -1.62 -14.70
CA SER A 290 -9.06 -2.66 -14.99
C SER A 290 -8.42 -3.28 -13.73
N GLY A 291 -8.63 -2.68 -12.55
CA GLY A 291 -7.91 -3.03 -11.32
C GLY A 291 -6.42 -2.64 -11.32
N ASN A 292 -5.92 -2.01 -12.38
CA ASN A 292 -4.53 -1.57 -12.49
C ASN A 292 -4.38 -0.08 -12.19
N ASN A 293 -3.96 0.25 -10.98
CA ASN A 293 -3.76 1.63 -10.53
C ASN A 293 -2.61 2.37 -11.25
N SER A 294 -1.87 1.69 -12.13
CA SER A 294 -0.69 2.24 -12.82
C SER A 294 -0.91 2.50 -14.31
N ASP A 295 -2.08 2.18 -14.88
CA ASP A 295 -2.29 2.23 -16.32
C ASP A 295 -2.61 3.62 -16.87
N ALA A 296 -2.67 4.63 -16.02
CA ALA A 296 -2.97 6.03 -16.39
C ALA A 296 -4.30 6.18 -17.17
N THR A 297 -5.26 5.28 -16.95
CA THR A 297 -6.57 5.32 -17.58
C THR A 297 -7.64 5.84 -16.61
N LEU A 298 -8.69 6.43 -17.18
CA LEU A 298 -9.89 6.86 -16.47
C LEU A 298 -11.04 6.03 -16.99
N ASN A 299 -11.83 5.44 -16.11
CA ASN A 299 -13.01 4.66 -16.48
C ASN A 299 -14.32 5.47 -16.44
N PHE A 300 -14.20 6.78 -16.31
CA PHE A 300 -15.33 7.69 -16.32
C PHE A 300 -14.98 9.01 -17.04
N LYS A 301 -15.99 9.81 -17.35
CA LYS A 301 -15.86 11.15 -17.94
C LYS A 301 -15.56 12.17 -16.82
N PRO A 302 -14.31 12.68 -16.72
CA PRO A 302 -13.94 13.67 -15.70
C PRO A 302 -14.53 15.05 -16.02
N LYS A 303 -14.61 15.95 -15.02
CA LYS A 303 -14.94 17.36 -15.25
C LYS A 303 -13.81 18.15 -15.87
N LEU A 304 -12.56 17.86 -15.47
CA LEU A 304 -11.39 18.40 -16.16
C LEU A 304 -11.17 17.67 -17.49
N ASN A 305 -10.46 18.32 -18.41
CA ASN A 305 -10.10 17.69 -19.68
C ASN A 305 -9.31 16.39 -19.44
N ARG A 306 -9.70 15.30 -20.10
CA ARG A 306 -9.10 13.95 -19.95
C ARG A 306 -7.62 13.93 -20.33
N GLU A 307 -7.27 14.54 -21.45
CA GLU A 307 -5.88 14.58 -21.94
C GLU A 307 -4.99 15.38 -20.99
N PHE A 308 -5.51 16.48 -20.43
CA PHE A 308 -4.83 17.27 -19.40
C PHE A 308 -4.55 16.41 -18.15
N LEU A 309 -5.54 15.63 -17.67
CA LEU A 309 -5.36 14.76 -16.50
C LEU A 309 -4.34 13.65 -16.77
N GLN A 310 -4.44 12.99 -17.91
CA GLN A 310 -3.55 11.88 -18.26
C GLN A 310 -2.11 12.34 -18.55
N SER A 311 -1.94 13.47 -19.25
CA SER A 311 -0.61 14.04 -19.52
C SER A 311 0.03 14.59 -18.25
N GLY A 312 -0.73 15.38 -17.48
CA GLY A 312 -0.28 15.94 -16.22
C GLY A 312 0.10 14.87 -15.18
N TYR A 313 -0.67 13.78 -15.09
CA TYR A 313 -0.32 12.63 -14.26
C TYR A 313 1.05 12.04 -14.64
N ARG A 314 1.26 11.75 -15.94
CA ARG A 314 2.53 11.19 -16.40
C ARG A 314 3.71 12.15 -16.15
N GLU A 315 3.51 13.44 -16.39
CA GLU A 315 4.53 14.46 -16.12
C GLU A 315 4.82 14.58 -14.63
N LEU A 316 3.79 14.59 -13.78
CA LEU A 316 3.96 14.63 -12.33
C LEU A 316 4.77 13.44 -11.84
N VAL A 317 4.42 12.19 -12.22
CA VAL A 317 5.14 10.99 -11.78
C VAL A 317 6.58 11.01 -12.27
N LYS A 318 6.85 11.37 -13.52
CA LYS A 318 8.23 11.52 -14.05
C LYS A 318 9.01 12.56 -13.25
N LYS A 319 8.43 13.73 -13.01
CA LYS A 319 9.05 14.84 -12.27
C LYS A 319 9.37 14.47 -10.82
N LEU A 320 8.45 13.75 -10.15
CA LEU A 320 8.65 13.26 -8.79
C LEU A 320 9.88 12.35 -8.66
N TYR A 321 10.13 11.51 -9.66
CA TYR A 321 11.23 10.54 -9.63
C TYR A 321 12.44 10.96 -10.45
N GLU A 322 12.44 12.17 -11.01
CA GLU A 322 13.64 12.78 -11.55
C GLU A 322 14.73 12.92 -10.47
N PRO A 323 16.03 12.62 -10.75
CA PRO A 323 17.08 12.59 -9.74
C PRO A 323 17.17 13.85 -8.88
N ARG A 324 17.08 15.02 -9.51
CA ARG A 324 17.17 16.32 -8.82
C ARG A 324 16.10 16.44 -7.73
N HIS A 325 14.84 16.18 -8.07
CA HIS A 325 13.70 16.33 -7.17
C HIS A 325 13.65 15.21 -6.15
N TYR A 326 13.94 13.99 -6.58
CA TYR A 326 13.92 12.82 -5.71
C TYR A 326 14.98 12.88 -4.61
N TYR A 327 16.23 13.17 -4.93
CA TYR A 327 17.29 13.32 -3.92
C TYR A 327 17.08 14.54 -3.01
N GLN A 328 16.46 15.61 -3.50
CA GLN A 328 16.05 16.73 -2.65
C GLN A 328 15.00 16.27 -1.63
N ARG A 329 13.99 15.51 -2.04
CA ARG A 329 12.95 14.98 -1.19
C ARG A 329 13.48 13.98 -0.15
N ILE A 330 14.41 13.10 -0.52
CA ILE A 330 15.11 12.26 0.46
C ILE A 330 15.80 13.13 1.52
N ARG A 331 16.50 14.19 1.14
CA ARG A 331 17.14 15.09 2.12
C ARG A 331 16.12 15.76 3.04
N THR A 332 14.93 16.12 2.53
CA THR A 332 13.84 16.64 3.36
C THR A 332 13.37 15.59 4.37
N LEU A 333 13.12 14.35 3.94
CA LEU A 333 12.78 13.24 4.84
C LEU A 333 13.85 13.04 5.93
N LEU A 334 15.12 12.92 5.54
CA LEU A 334 16.22 12.67 6.48
C LEU A 334 16.46 13.81 7.49
N LYS A 335 15.96 15.02 7.22
CA LYS A 335 15.97 16.12 8.21
C LYS A 335 14.95 15.90 9.30
N SER A 336 13.77 15.41 8.96
CA SER A 336 12.66 15.17 9.90
C SER A 336 12.76 13.80 10.57
N HIS A 337 13.11 12.75 9.80
CA HIS A 337 13.11 11.38 10.29
C HIS A 337 14.20 11.15 11.34
N ARG A 338 13.80 10.60 12.48
CA ARG A 338 14.68 10.21 13.57
C ARG A 338 14.66 8.70 13.72
N PRO A 339 15.73 7.98 13.27
CA PRO A 339 15.76 6.53 13.41
C PRO A 339 15.58 6.12 14.87
N ALA A 340 14.53 5.41 15.15
CA ALA A 340 14.18 4.94 16.48
C ALA A 340 13.79 3.46 16.46
N GLY A 341 13.67 2.86 17.65
CA GLY A 341 13.32 1.47 17.82
C GLY A 341 14.43 0.49 17.42
N PRO A 342 14.13 -0.81 17.38
CA PRO A 342 15.11 -1.87 17.18
C PRO A 342 15.76 -1.82 15.78
N ARG A 343 17.03 -2.25 15.69
CA ARG A 343 17.75 -2.35 14.41
C ARG A 343 17.17 -3.49 13.56
N LEU A 344 17.12 -3.27 12.26
CA LEU A 344 16.76 -4.30 11.29
C LEU A 344 17.92 -5.28 11.03
N HIS A 345 17.57 -6.45 10.52
CA HIS A 345 18.52 -7.38 9.94
C HIS A 345 19.06 -6.83 8.62
N LEU A 346 20.37 -6.90 8.42
CA LEU A 346 20.98 -6.65 7.11
C LEU A 346 21.36 -8.01 6.51
N SER A 347 20.72 -8.31 5.40
CA SER A 347 20.93 -9.57 4.67
C SER A 347 22.14 -9.48 3.73
N ARG A 348 22.60 -10.63 3.24
CA ARG A 348 23.60 -10.66 2.15
C ARG A 348 23.09 -9.97 0.89
N ALA A 349 21.78 -10.05 0.62
CA ALA A 349 21.15 -9.38 -0.51
C ALA A 349 21.27 -7.85 -0.39
N ASP A 350 21.11 -7.29 0.82
CA ASP A 350 21.27 -5.84 1.04
C ASP A 350 22.71 -5.40 0.77
N CYS A 351 23.70 -6.18 1.18
CA CYS A 351 25.12 -5.89 0.88
C CYS A 351 25.39 -5.91 -0.64
N ILE A 352 24.84 -6.90 -1.35
CA ILE A 352 24.94 -6.98 -2.81
C ILE A 352 24.23 -5.80 -3.47
N ALA A 353 23.04 -5.44 -3.01
CA ALA A 353 22.29 -4.30 -3.51
C ALA A 353 23.05 -2.99 -3.28
N PHE A 354 23.67 -2.82 -2.13
CA PHE A 354 24.54 -1.69 -1.83
C PHE A 354 25.71 -1.59 -2.82
N LEU A 355 26.46 -2.67 -3.03
CA LEU A 355 27.58 -2.69 -3.97
C LEU A 355 27.12 -2.39 -5.42
N LYS A 356 26.01 -3.00 -5.84
CA LYS A 356 25.42 -2.70 -7.15
C LYS A 356 24.98 -1.24 -7.27
N SER A 357 24.46 -0.64 -6.21
CA SER A 357 24.05 0.76 -6.22
C SER A 357 25.21 1.71 -6.48
N PHE A 358 26.40 1.38 -6.00
CA PHE A 358 27.62 2.14 -6.21
C PHE A 358 27.94 2.28 -7.71
N TRP A 359 27.90 1.18 -8.44
CA TRP A 359 28.14 1.17 -9.88
C TRP A 359 26.98 1.79 -10.66
N VAL A 360 25.76 1.33 -10.42
CA VAL A 360 24.59 1.74 -11.19
C VAL A 360 24.24 3.21 -10.95
N LEU A 361 24.12 3.62 -9.68
CA LEU A 361 23.71 4.99 -9.34
C LEU A 361 24.87 5.96 -9.26
N GLY A 362 26.05 5.48 -8.85
CA GLY A 362 27.23 6.32 -8.64
C GLY A 362 28.08 6.55 -9.89
N VAL A 363 28.07 5.61 -10.87
CA VAL A 363 28.90 5.71 -12.08
C VAL A 363 28.03 5.91 -13.33
N TRP A 364 27.12 4.99 -13.62
CA TRP A 364 26.44 4.96 -14.92
C TRP A 364 25.25 5.91 -15.03
N HIS A 365 24.60 6.23 -13.91
CA HIS A 365 23.33 6.96 -13.94
C HIS A 365 23.52 8.47 -14.04
N ARG A 366 22.67 9.17 -14.83
CA ARG A 366 22.67 10.65 -14.95
C ARG A 366 22.49 11.37 -13.60
N GLY A 367 21.95 10.71 -12.57
CA GLY A 367 21.78 11.23 -11.20
C GLY A 367 22.99 11.05 -10.28
N ARG A 368 24.16 10.62 -10.79
CA ARG A 368 25.35 10.26 -9.98
C ARG A 368 25.81 11.36 -9.02
N VAL A 369 25.75 12.62 -9.43
CA VAL A 369 26.14 13.74 -8.55
C VAL A 369 25.19 13.83 -7.35
N GLY A 370 23.88 13.66 -7.55
CA GLY A 370 22.90 13.64 -6.47
C GLY A 370 23.09 12.45 -5.53
N TYR A 371 23.42 11.26 -6.08
CA TYR A 371 23.73 10.06 -5.33
C TYR A 371 24.96 10.28 -4.43
N TRP A 372 26.08 10.79 -4.96
CA TRP A 372 27.29 11.02 -4.17
C TRP A 372 27.13 12.10 -3.10
N ARG A 373 26.36 13.16 -3.42
CA ARG A 373 25.98 14.19 -2.41
C ARG A 373 25.14 13.60 -1.29
N LEU A 374 24.23 12.69 -1.60
CA LEU A 374 23.44 11.97 -0.59
C LEU A 374 24.34 11.02 0.21
N PHE A 375 25.18 10.22 -0.46
CA PHE A 375 26.07 9.24 0.11
C PHE A 375 26.99 9.87 1.16
N TRP A 376 27.86 10.80 0.74
CA TRP A 376 28.82 11.44 1.63
C TRP A 376 28.12 12.35 2.67
N GLY A 377 27.11 13.08 2.26
CA GLY A 377 26.36 13.93 3.17
C GLY A 377 25.67 13.17 4.29
N THR A 378 25.21 11.91 4.02
CA THR A 378 24.59 11.08 5.04
C THR A 378 25.62 10.32 5.85
N LEU A 379 26.63 9.73 5.21
CA LEU A 379 27.68 9.00 5.89
C LEU A 379 28.40 9.85 6.95
N ILE A 380 28.75 11.10 6.60
CA ILE A 380 29.51 12.00 7.49
C ILE A 380 28.58 12.62 8.55
N ARG A 381 27.43 13.18 8.15
CA ARG A 381 26.59 13.97 9.06
C ARG A 381 25.53 13.16 9.81
N ARG A 382 25.13 12.00 9.27
CA ARG A 382 24.01 11.19 9.78
C ARG A 382 24.25 9.68 9.61
N PRO A 383 25.33 9.11 10.14
CA PRO A 383 25.73 7.73 9.87
C PRO A 383 24.65 6.70 10.23
N ARG A 384 23.83 6.98 11.25
CA ARG A 384 22.69 6.11 11.62
C ARG A 384 21.59 6.03 10.54
N GLN A 385 21.49 7.03 9.67
CA GLN A 385 20.50 7.08 8.58
C GLN A 385 21.11 6.60 7.25
N PHE A 386 22.40 6.31 7.18
CA PHE A 386 23.09 5.96 5.95
C PHE A 386 22.47 4.73 5.24
N PRO A 387 22.20 3.59 5.91
CA PRO A 387 21.57 2.45 5.25
C PRO A 387 20.21 2.80 4.64
N HIS A 388 19.40 3.56 5.36
CA HIS A 388 18.09 4.02 4.90
C HIS A 388 18.21 4.97 3.69
N ALA A 389 19.19 5.88 3.68
CA ALA A 389 19.42 6.77 2.55
C ALA A 389 19.77 6.00 1.27
N ILE A 390 20.57 4.93 1.39
CA ILE A 390 20.93 4.06 0.26
C ILE A 390 19.73 3.23 -0.22
N GLU A 391 18.96 2.67 0.70
CA GLU A 391 17.70 1.99 0.37
C GLU A 391 16.78 2.89 -0.45
N LEU A 392 16.55 4.12 0.01
CA LEU A 392 15.73 5.10 -0.70
C LEU A 392 16.32 5.45 -2.08
N ALA A 393 17.65 5.56 -2.21
CA ALA A 393 18.28 5.81 -3.51
C ALA A 393 18.02 4.65 -4.50
N ILE A 394 18.09 3.41 -4.05
CA ILE A 394 17.78 2.21 -4.85
C ILE A 394 16.31 2.19 -5.24
N LEU A 395 15.39 2.43 -4.30
CA LEU A 395 13.95 2.51 -4.56
C LEU A 395 13.63 3.61 -5.58
N GLY A 396 14.27 4.78 -5.49
CA GLY A 396 14.09 5.86 -6.44
C GLY A 396 14.53 5.50 -7.86
N TYR A 397 15.54 4.66 -8.01
CA TYR A 397 15.91 4.13 -9.31
C TYR A 397 14.83 3.21 -9.89
N HIS A 398 14.28 2.33 -9.06
CA HIS A 398 13.17 1.47 -9.45
C HIS A 398 11.95 2.29 -9.88
N PHE A 399 11.47 3.20 -9.04
CA PHE A 399 10.31 4.05 -9.36
C PHE A 399 10.51 4.92 -10.59
N ARG A 400 11.73 5.37 -10.85
CA ARG A 400 12.04 6.10 -12.10
C ARG A 400 11.88 5.21 -13.31
N ARG A 401 12.29 3.95 -13.25
CA ARG A 401 12.05 2.99 -14.35
C ARG A 401 10.56 2.80 -14.58
N VAL A 402 9.79 2.64 -13.51
CA VAL A 402 8.32 2.57 -13.58
C VAL A 402 7.74 3.84 -14.18
N ALA A 403 8.14 5.02 -13.70
CA ALA A 403 7.67 6.30 -14.24
C ALA A 403 7.96 6.48 -15.75
N ASN A 404 9.12 6.01 -16.21
CA ASN A 404 9.50 6.06 -17.61
C ASN A 404 8.77 5.02 -18.49
N SER A 405 8.24 3.95 -17.88
CA SER A 405 7.43 2.95 -18.60
C SER A 405 5.96 3.35 -18.77
N LEU A 406 5.50 4.40 -18.10
CA LEU A 406 4.16 4.97 -18.30
C LEU A 406 4.04 5.53 -19.73
N ARG A 407 3.50 4.72 -20.64
CA ARG A 407 3.30 5.09 -22.05
C ARG A 407 2.02 5.91 -22.20
N ALA A 408 1.96 6.71 -23.28
CA ALA A 408 0.69 7.25 -23.75
C ALA A 408 -0.27 6.06 -24.04
N PRO A 409 -1.59 6.19 -23.79
CA PRO A 409 -2.53 5.16 -24.17
C PRO A 409 -2.33 4.88 -25.68
N THR A 410 -1.89 3.68 -26.02
CA THR A 410 -1.99 3.25 -27.42
C THR A 410 -3.48 3.19 -27.71
N ALA A 411 -3.93 3.95 -28.70
CA ALA A 411 -5.28 3.80 -29.22
C ALA A 411 -5.51 2.30 -29.44
N ARG A 412 -6.38 1.67 -28.66
CA ARG A 412 -6.80 0.29 -28.91
C ARG A 412 -7.36 0.30 -30.33
N LYS A 413 -6.65 -0.31 -31.28
CA LYS A 413 -7.26 -0.70 -32.54
C LYS A 413 -8.48 -1.54 -32.15
N ARG A 414 -9.65 -1.03 -32.54
CA ARG A 414 -10.95 -1.73 -32.44
C ARG A 414 -10.91 -3.02 -33.24
#